data_6d5bd291f851ade1cf82371b74935a8d
#
_entry.id   6d5bd291f851ade1cf82371b74935a8d
#
_cell.length_a   1.000
_cell.length_b   1.000
_cell.length_c   1.000
_cell.angle_alpha   90.00
_cell.angle_beta   90.00
_cell.angle_gamma   90.00
#
_symmetry.space_group_name_H-M   'P 1'
#
loop_
_entity.id
_entity.type
_entity.pdbx_description
1 polymer ?
#
loop_
_entity_poly.entity_id
_entity_poly.type
_entity_poly.pdbx_seq_one_letter_code
_entity_poly.pdbx_strand_id
1 'polypeptide(L)'
;MTMYFKDGFFDDTDDGFVPEGAVEISQDKYIELINGQSQGKQIIADKTGNPVLIDPQPSAAHVLNLDTLEWEISAEKQTALLADAQTRFIANVDEHAAKIYSTWTRFESEYRERQAAAEAFKSANYEGECSRYISDFAQRARLDNKTATNLILTQAAGLEKLQVELANQRMRKYELKAPNLTLEQLQSIHDDIIKQMDSLMEAYQNG
;
A
#
# COMPACT_ATOMS: atom_id res chain seq x y z
N MET A 1 -7.25 -49.80 6.10
CA MET A 1 -7.75 -48.45 5.78
C MET A 1 -6.99 -48.00 4.56
N THR A 2 -7.65 -47.96 3.44
CA THR A 2 -7.10 -47.48 2.19
C THR A 2 -7.64 -46.09 1.92
N MET A 3 -6.79 -45.14 1.50
CA MET A 3 -7.18 -43.78 1.22
C MET A 3 -7.44 -43.60 -0.27
N TYR A 4 -8.46 -42.86 -0.59
CA TYR A 4 -8.84 -42.53 -1.96
C TYR A 4 -9.01 -41.03 -2.13
N PHE A 5 -8.82 -40.54 -3.36
CA PHE A 5 -8.98 -39.14 -3.71
C PHE A 5 -9.91 -38.96 -4.91
N LYS A 6 -10.89 -38.06 -4.76
CA LYS A 6 -11.72 -37.51 -5.86
C LYS A 6 -12.35 -36.21 -5.38
N ASP A 7 -11.77 -35.08 -5.74
CA ASP A 7 -12.17 -33.74 -5.25
C ASP A 7 -12.19 -33.61 -3.72
N GLY A 8 -11.69 -34.63 -3.01
CA GLY A 8 -11.61 -34.76 -1.57
C GLY A 8 -11.02 -36.13 -1.19
N PHE A 9 -10.80 -36.35 0.09
CA PHE A 9 -10.26 -37.63 0.61
C PHE A 9 -11.38 -38.49 1.15
N PHE A 10 -11.31 -39.79 0.87
CA PHE A 10 -12.24 -40.83 1.30
C PHE A 10 -11.47 -42.03 1.82
N ASP A 11 -12.11 -42.86 2.60
CA ASP A 11 -11.52 -44.11 3.07
C ASP A 11 -12.52 -45.30 2.98
N ASP A 12 -12.01 -46.51 3.02
CA ASP A 12 -12.75 -47.78 2.92
C ASP A 12 -13.11 -48.37 4.28
N THR A 13 -13.22 -47.60 5.34
CA THR A 13 -13.65 -48.10 6.63
C THR A 13 -15.12 -48.49 6.64
N ASP A 14 -15.57 -49.30 7.66
CA ASP A 14 -16.84 -50.01 7.67
C ASP A 14 -18.13 -49.24 7.33
N ASP A 15 -18.11 -47.91 7.45
CA ASP A 15 -19.17 -46.99 6.98
C ASP A 15 -18.67 -45.96 5.97
N GLY A 16 -17.44 -46.13 5.44
CA GLY A 16 -16.81 -45.23 4.49
C GLY A 16 -17.44 -45.34 3.09
N PHE A 17 -17.71 -44.19 2.50
CA PHE A 17 -18.17 -44.09 1.11
C PHE A 17 -17.02 -43.72 0.19
N VAL A 18 -16.69 -44.58 -0.77
CA VAL A 18 -15.71 -44.29 -1.81
C VAL A 18 -16.44 -43.98 -3.13
N PRO A 19 -16.35 -42.74 -3.68
CA PRO A 19 -17.02 -42.39 -4.92
C PRO A 19 -16.47 -43.22 -6.10
N GLU A 20 -17.33 -43.55 -7.04
CA GLU A 20 -16.91 -44.20 -8.30
C GLU A 20 -15.86 -43.33 -9.03
N GLY A 21 -14.75 -43.92 -9.47
CA GLY A 21 -13.64 -43.26 -10.14
C GLY A 21 -12.70 -42.50 -9.20
N ALA A 22 -12.80 -42.71 -7.88
CA ALA A 22 -11.78 -42.24 -6.94
C ALA A 22 -10.47 -43.03 -7.13
N VAL A 23 -9.34 -42.34 -7.02
CA VAL A 23 -8.01 -42.92 -7.18
C VAL A 23 -7.47 -43.30 -5.81
N GLU A 24 -6.98 -44.54 -5.69
CA GLU A 24 -6.29 -45.00 -4.50
C GLU A 24 -4.98 -44.26 -4.29
N ILE A 25 -4.70 -43.83 -3.05
CA ILE A 25 -3.46 -43.16 -2.68
C ILE A 25 -2.81 -43.83 -1.47
N SER A 26 -1.49 -43.79 -1.41
CA SER A 26 -0.76 -44.28 -0.24
C SER A 26 -0.95 -43.35 0.96
N GLN A 27 -0.76 -43.89 2.17
CA GLN A 27 -0.75 -43.12 3.39
C GLN A 27 0.31 -42.00 3.37
N ASP A 28 1.50 -42.28 2.83
CA ASP A 28 2.58 -41.31 2.72
C ASP A 28 2.18 -40.18 1.77
N LYS A 29 1.51 -40.48 0.67
CA LYS A 29 0.99 -39.47 -0.27
C LYS A 29 -0.07 -38.60 0.39
N TYR A 30 -0.98 -39.18 1.14
CA TYR A 30 -1.97 -38.44 1.89
C TYR A 30 -1.32 -37.45 2.87
N ILE A 31 -0.31 -37.90 3.65
CA ILE A 31 0.42 -37.05 4.57
C ILE A 31 1.16 -35.93 3.86
N GLU A 32 1.81 -36.23 2.73
CA GLU A 32 2.46 -35.21 1.88
C GLU A 32 1.50 -34.11 1.45
N LEU A 33 0.31 -34.50 0.95
CA LEU A 33 -0.72 -33.59 0.46
C LEU A 33 -1.25 -32.68 1.56
N ILE A 34 -1.59 -33.24 2.72
CA ILE A 34 -2.08 -32.47 3.87
C ILE A 34 -1.01 -31.51 4.40
N ASN A 35 0.24 -31.95 4.48
CA ASN A 35 1.35 -31.09 4.88
C ASN A 35 1.55 -29.93 3.89
N GLY A 36 1.50 -30.20 2.58
CA GLY A 36 1.60 -29.16 1.56
C GLY A 36 0.44 -28.16 1.64
N GLN A 37 -0.78 -28.64 1.87
CA GLN A 37 -1.96 -27.78 2.05
C GLN A 37 -1.83 -26.90 3.30
N SER A 38 -1.30 -27.42 4.39
CA SER A 38 -1.04 -26.64 5.61
C SER A 38 0.00 -25.53 5.41
N GLN A 39 0.85 -25.67 4.39
CA GLN A 39 1.85 -24.68 3.96
C GLN A 39 1.32 -23.72 2.89
N GLY A 40 0.02 -23.76 2.59
CA GLY A 40 -0.63 -22.85 1.64
C GLY A 40 -0.70 -23.35 0.20
N LYS A 41 -0.27 -24.59 -0.10
CA LYS A 41 -0.46 -25.18 -1.44
C LYS A 41 -1.90 -25.65 -1.63
N GLN A 42 -2.31 -25.81 -2.87
CA GLN A 42 -3.62 -26.33 -3.25
C GLN A 42 -3.47 -27.79 -3.71
N ILE A 43 -4.44 -28.63 -3.32
CA ILE A 43 -4.54 -30.02 -3.81
C ILE A 43 -5.53 -30.02 -4.96
N ILE A 44 -5.11 -30.53 -6.12
CA ILE A 44 -5.96 -30.70 -7.31
C ILE A 44 -5.79 -32.09 -7.89
N ALA A 45 -6.73 -32.52 -8.72
CA ALA A 45 -6.55 -33.67 -9.58
C ALA A 45 -5.72 -33.30 -10.82
N ASP A 46 -4.71 -34.09 -11.16
CA ASP A 46 -4.08 -34.03 -12.47
C ASP A 46 -4.99 -34.63 -13.57
N LYS A 47 -4.54 -34.66 -14.84
CA LYS A 47 -5.31 -35.23 -15.95
C LYS A 47 -5.66 -36.70 -15.80
N THR A 48 -4.99 -37.43 -14.93
CA THR A 48 -5.23 -38.84 -14.64
C THR A 48 -6.07 -39.06 -13.37
N GLY A 49 -6.46 -37.99 -12.70
CA GLY A 49 -7.24 -38.02 -11.46
C GLY A 49 -6.39 -38.14 -10.19
N ASN A 50 -5.06 -38.21 -10.32
CA ASN A 50 -4.18 -38.27 -9.14
C ASN A 50 -4.08 -36.93 -8.43
N PRO A 51 -4.08 -36.89 -7.08
CA PRO A 51 -3.90 -35.66 -6.34
C PRO A 51 -2.46 -35.16 -6.41
N VAL A 52 -2.32 -33.89 -6.75
CA VAL A 52 -1.04 -33.18 -6.81
C VAL A 52 -1.11 -31.86 -6.05
N LEU A 53 0.03 -31.40 -5.55
CA LEU A 53 0.19 -30.11 -4.91
C LEU A 53 0.63 -29.06 -5.95
N ILE A 54 -0.09 -27.96 -5.98
CA ILE A 54 0.28 -26.80 -6.79
C ILE A 54 0.34 -25.55 -5.90
N ASP A 55 1.06 -24.53 -6.36
CA ASP A 55 1.04 -23.23 -5.70
C ASP A 55 -0.32 -22.55 -5.90
N PRO A 56 -0.75 -21.66 -5.01
CA PRO A 56 -1.99 -20.91 -5.17
C PRO A 56 -2.01 -20.12 -6.45
N GLN A 57 -3.22 -19.90 -7.01
CA GLN A 57 -3.40 -19.09 -8.21
C GLN A 57 -2.85 -17.67 -7.99
N PRO A 58 -1.86 -17.22 -8.79
CA PRO A 58 -1.21 -15.92 -8.57
C PRO A 58 -2.15 -14.73 -8.78
N SER A 59 -3.11 -14.83 -9.68
CA SER A 59 -4.20 -13.85 -9.89
C SER A 59 -5.34 -14.47 -10.68
N ALA A 60 -6.51 -13.84 -10.69
CA ALA A 60 -7.66 -14.25 -11.49
C ALA A 60 -7.39 -14.30 -13.02
N ALA A 61 -6.32 -13.67 -13.48
CA ALA A 61 -5.91 -13.68 -14.88
C ALA A 61 -5.16 -14.97 -15.29
N HIS A 62 -4.62 -15.72 -14.33
CA HIS A 62 -3.88 -16.96 -14.58
C HIS A 62 -4.84 -18.13 -14.76
N VAL A 63 -4.46 -19.05 -15.63
CA VAL A 63 -5.16 -20.30 -15.89
C VAL A 63 -4.19 -21.45 -15.65
N LEU A 64 -4.64 -22.50 -14.95
CA LEU A 64 -3.80 -23.66 -14.72
C LEU A 64 -3.69 -24.49 -15.99
N ASN A 65 -2.47 -24.75 -16.42
CA ASN A 65 -2.19 -25.74 -17.45
C ASN A 65 -2.08 -27.13 -16.76
N LEU A 66 -3.06 -28.01 -17.02
CA LEU A 66 -3.09 -29.33 -16.41
C LEU A 66 -2.05 -30.31 -16.99
N ASP A 67 -1.36 -29.95 -18.08
CA ASP A 67 -0.26 -30.74 -18.63
C ASP A 67 1.05 -30.49 -17.92
N THR A 68 1.32 -29.22 -17.61
CA THR A 68 2.55 -28.80 -16.95
C THR A 68 2.39 -28.61 -15.44
N LEU A 69 1.15 -28.49 -14.94
CA LEU A 69 0.78 -28.14 -13.57
C LEU A 69 1.28 -26.74 -13.18
N GLU A 70 1.44 -25.88 -14.17
CA GLU A 70 1.90 -24.49 -13.98
C GLU A 70 0.79 -23.50 -14.29
N TRP A 71 0.82 -22.35 -13.59
CA TRP A 71 -0.08 -21.25 -13.85
C TRP A 71 0.40 -20.43 -15.04
N GLU A 72 -0.42 -20.34 -16.07
CA GLU A 72 -0.13 -19.58 -17.30
C GLU A 72 -0.99 -18.34 -17.39
N ILE A 73 -0.44 -17.28 -17.97
CA ILE A 73 -1.17 -16.05 -18.30
C ILE A 73 -0.89 -15.69 -19.75
N SER A 74 -1.95 -15.37 -20.52
CA SER A 74 -1.75 -14.89 -21.88
C SER A 74 -1.09 -13.50 -21.88
N ALA A 75 -0.30 -13.18 -22.91
CA ALA A 75 0.36 -11.87 -23.04
C ALA A 75 -0.63 -10.70 -23.00
N GLU A 76 -1.83 -10.89 -23.56
CA GLU A 76 -2.90 -9.91 -23.53
C GLU A 76 -3.40 -9.66 -22.10
N LYS A 77 -3.71 -10.72 -21.34
CA LYS A 77 -4.15 -10.61 -19.94
C LYS A 77 -3.06 -10.05 -19.04
N GLN A 78 -1.80 -10.41 -19.28
CA GLN A 78 -0.67 -9.86 -18.55
C GLN A 78 -0.54 -8.36 -18.78
N THR A 79 -0.65 -7.91 -20.02
CA THR A 79 -0.62 -6.49 -20.38
C THR A 79 -1.77 -5.73 -19.70
N ALA A 80 -2.98 -6.29 -19.74
CA ALA A 80 -4.14 -5.69 -19.06
C ALA A 80 -3.96 -5.62 -17.54
N LEU A 81 -3.44 -6.68 -16.92
CA LEU A 81 -3.14 -6.72 -15.49
C LEU A 81 -2.13 -5.63 -15.07
N LEU A 82 -1.07 -5.46 -15.86
CA LEU A 82 -0.05 -4.44 -15.58
C LEU A 82 -0.61 -3.02 -15.76
N ALA A 83 -1.40 -2.77 -16.80
CA ALA A 83 -2.04 -1.48 -17.05
C ALA A 83 -3.04 -1.10 -15.93
N ASP A 84 -3.82 -2.07 -15.47
CA ASP A 84 -4.75 -1.87 -14.34
C ASP A 84 -4.00 -1.58 -13.03
N ALA A 85 -2.97 -2.37 -12.72
CA ALA A 85 -2.12 -2.17 -11.55
C ALA A 85 -1.45 -0.79 -11.57
N GLN A 86 -0.89 -0.38 -12.72
CA GLN A 86 -0.29 0.93 -12.92
C GLN A 86 -1.29 2.06 -12.65
N THR A 87 -2.47 1.98 -13.23
CA THR A 87 -3.54 2.98 -13.05
C THR A 87 -3.95 3.08 -11.58
N ARG A 88 -4.16 1.96 -10.93
CA ARG A 88 -4.55 1.88 -9.51
C ARG A 88 -3.48 2.44 -8.59
N PHE A 89 -2.20 2.10 -8.82
CA PHE A 89 -1.11 2.60 -7.97
C PHE A 89 -0.90 4.10 -8.13
N ILE A 90 -1.00 4.64 -9.36
CA ILE A 90 -0.93 6.08 -9.60
C ILE A 90 -2.06 6.82 -8.86
N ALA A 91 -3.30 6.32 -8.95
CA ALA A 91 -4.42 6.90 -8.24
C ALA A 91 -4.22 6.84 -6.71
N ASN A 92 -3.75 5.70 -6.19
CA ASN A 92 -3.50 5.53 -4.76
C ASN A 92 -2.43 6.48 -4.22
N VAL A 93 -1.35 6.74 -4.98
CA VAL A 93 -0.34 7.75 -4.62
C VAL A 93 -0.98 9.14 -4.50
N ASP A 94 -1.83 9.53 -5.45
CA ASP A 94 -2.52 10.82 -5.40
C ASP A 94 -3.51 10.91 -4.23
N GLU A 95 -4.27 9.85 -3.96
CA GLU A 95 -5.21 9.79 -2.83
C GLU A 95 -4.49 9.83 -1.48
N HIS A 96 -3.37 9.12 -1.36
CA HIS A 96 -2.56 9.13 -0.14
C HIS A 96 -1.99 10.53 0.14
N ALA A 97 -1.44 11.20 -0.88
CA ALA A 97 -1.00 12.58 -0.78
C ALA A 97 -2.16 13.50 -0.36
N ALA A 98 -3.32 13.39 -1.00
CA ALA A 98 -4.49 14.22 -0.68
C ALA A 98 -4.94 14.03 0.79
N LYS A 99 -4.89 12.80 1.31
CA LYS A 99 -5.18 12.52 2.73
C LYS A 99 -4.22 13.24 3.66
N ILE A 100 -2.91 13.23 3.36
CA ILE A 100 -1.92 13.96 4.14
C ILE A 100 -2.18 15.48 4.06
N TYR A 101 -2.37 16.03 2.86
CA TYR A 101 -2.66 17.46 2.68
C TYR A 101 -3.93 17.91 3.42
N SER A 102 -4.93 17.05 3.57
CA SER A 102 -6.17 17.37 4.27
C SER A 102 -5.97 17.77 5.73
N THR A 103 -4.84 17.42 6.34
CA THR A 103 -4.54 17.72 7.75
C THR A 103 -4.38 19.22 8.00
N TRP A 104 -3.98 20.01 6.99
CA TRP A 104 -3.78 21.48 7.16
C TRP A 104 -4.58 22.34 6.16
N THR A 105 -5.06 21.79 5.04
CA THR A 105 -5.77 22.61 4.03
C THR A 105 -7.06 23.21 4.53
N ARG A 106 -7.65 22.67 5.59
CA ARG A 106 -8.88 23.20 6.20
C ARG A 106 -8.73 24.65 6.67
N PHE A 107 -7.54 25.05 7.11
CA PHE A 107 -7.24 26.37 7.63
C PHE A 107 -6.10 27.08 6.85
N GLU A 108 -5.91 26.69 5.59
CA GLU A 108 -4.82 27.19 4.76
C GLU A 108 -4.79 28.72 4.65
N SER A 109 -5.95 29.35 4.44
CA SER A 109 -6.05 30.81 4.39
C SER A 109 -5.62 31.47 5.70
N GLU A 110 -6.00 30.90 6.84
CA GLU A 110 -5.59 31.40 8.16
C GLU A 110 -4.08 31.27 8.35
N TYR A 111 -3.50 30.15 8.00
CA TYR A 111 -2.05 29.94 8.11
C TYR A 111 -1.27 30.92 7.23
N ARG A 112 -1.73 31.18 6.01
CA ARG A 112 -1.13 32.16 5.10
C ARG A 112 -1.21 33.58 5.63
N GLU A 113 -2.36 34.03 6.11
CA GLU A 113 -2.53 35.34 6.70
C GLU A 113 -1.69 35.54 7.96
N ARG A 114 -1.60 34.51 8.81
CA ARG A 114 -0.78 34.48 10.02
C ARG A 114 0.71 34.61 9.67
N GLN A 115 1.18 33.86 8.68
CA GLN A 115 2.56 33.94 8.18
C GLN A 115 2.86 35.35 7.62
N ALA A 116 2.01 35.88 6.75
CA ALA A 116 2.19 37.21 6.18
C ALA A 116 2.25 38.30 7.27
N ALA A 117 1.40 38.22 8.29
CA ALA A 117 1.43 39.13 9.43
C ALA A 117 2.76 39.01 10.21
N ALA A 118 3.26 37.79 10.40
CA ALA A 118 4.53 37.54 11.09
C ALA A 118 5.74 38.06 10.29
N GLU A 119 5.75 37.88 8.98
CA GLU A 119 6.78 38.43 8.09
C GLU A 119 6.80 39.96 8.13
N ALA A 120 5.63 40.60 8.05
CA ALA A 120 5.50 42.05 8.12
C ALA A 120 6.02 42.62 9.46
N PHE A 121 5.63 42.03 10.58
CA PHE A 121 6.05 42.45 11.89
C PHE A 121 7.56 42.27 12.14
N LYS A 122 8.12 41.15 11.66
CA LYS A 122 9.57 40.91 11.67
C LYS A 122 10.32 41.92 10.80
N SER A 123 9.81 42.24 9.61
CA SER A 123 10.40 43.22 8.70
C SER A 123 10.40 44.64 9.25
N ALA A 124 9.43 44.96 10.15
CA ALA A 124 9.37 46.19 10.92
C ALA A 124 10.23 46.16 12.20
N ASN A 125 11.19 45.23 12.32
CA ASN A 125 12.02 45.01 13.50
C ASN A 125 11.22 44.79 14.81
N TYR A 126 10.03 44.21 14.67
CA TYR A 126 9.08 43.94 15.79
C TYR A 126 8.55 45.21 16.44
N GLU A 127 8.53 46.31 15.70
CA GLU A 127 8.04 47.63 16.15
C GLU A 127 6.69 47.96 15.49
N GLY A 128 5.92 48.84 16.15
CA GLY A 128 4.64 49.30 15.66
C GLY A 128 3.47 48.41 16.08
N GLU A 129 2.36 48.54 15.35
CA GLU A 129 1.13 47.79 15.64
C GLU A 129 1.29 46.30 15.32
N CYS A 130 1.03 45.45 16.32
CA CYS A 130 1.11 44.00 16.16
C CYS A 130 -0.25 43.45 15.72
N SER A 131 -0.27 42.67 14.63
CA SER A 131 -1.47 42.01 14.14
C SER A 131 -2.09 41.09 15.21
N ARG A 132 -3.41 41.02 15.24
CA ARG A 132 -4.15 40.10 16.13
C ARG A 132 -3.81 38.63 15.90
N TYR A 133 -3.42 38.24 14.70
CA TYR A 133 -2.91 36.89 14.43
C TYR A 133 -1.68 36.52 15.26
N ILE A 134 -0.89 37.53 15.66
CA ILE A 134 0.29 37.35 16.49
C ILE A 134 -0.05 37.59 17.98
N SER A 135 -0.67 38.75 18.29
CA SER A 135 -0.90 39.15 19.67
C SER A 135 -1.86 38.23 20.43
N ASP A 136 -2.93 37.75 19.76
CA ASP A 136 -3.87 36.81 20.39
C ASP A 136 -3.20 35.44 20.63
N PHE A 137 -2.33 34.97 19.71
CA PHE A 137 -1.53 33.77 19.90
C PHE A 137 -0.51 33.95 21.04
N ALA A 138 0.26 35.04 21.00
CA ALA A 138 1.26 35.36 22.03
C ALA A 138 0.65 35.37 23.44
N GLN A 139 -0.47 36.03 23.60
CA GLN A 139 -1.18 36.10 24.88
C GLN A 139 -1.60 34.73 25.43
N ARG A 140 -2.18 33.87 24.54
CA ARG A 140 -2.66 32.53 24.94
C ARG A 140 -1.50 31.56 25.18
N ALA A 141 -0.43 31.68 24.42
CA ALA A 141 0.78 30.88 24.58
C ALA A 141 1.71 31.41 25.71
N ARG A 142 1.38 32.56 26.31
CA ARG A 142 2.20 33.26 27.34
C ARG A 142 3.59 33.62 26.84
N LEU A 143 3.66 34.12 25.59
CA LEU A 143 4.87 34.56 24.91
C LEU A 143 4.80 36.10 24.71
N ASP A 144 5.95 36.71 24.48
CA ASP A 144 5.99 38.05 23.88
C ASP A 144 5.75 37.98 22.38
N ASN A 145 5.36 39.11 21.77
CA ASN A 145 5.01 39.16 20.35
C ASN A 145 6.19 38.79 19.43
N LYS A 146 7.41 39.10 19.78
CA LYS A 146 8.61 38.77 19.02
C LYS A 146 8.86 37.26 19.00
N THR A 147 8.78 36.62 20.16
CA THR A 147 8.92 35.16 20.30
C THR A 147 7.80 34.43 19.55
N ALA A 148 6.55 34.90 19.70
CA ALA A 148 5.40 34.35 18.97
C ALA A 148 5.56 34.46 17.45
N THR A 149 6.04 35.63 16.96
CA THR A 149 6.33 35.85 15.55
C THR A 149 7.34 34.83 15.02
N ASN A 150 8.46 34.67 15.72
CA ASN A 150 9.50 33.75 15.28
C ASN A 150 9.01 32.30 15.30
N LEU A 151 8.20 31.91 16.28
CA LEU A 151 7.60 30.58 16.33
C LEU A 151 6.65 30.34 15.14
N ILE A 152 5.78 31.31 14.82
CA ILE A 152 4.89 31.24 13.65
C ILE A 152 5.70 31.02 12.36
N LEU A 153 6.77 31.80 12.18
CA LEU A 153 7.63 31.69 10.98
C LEU A 153 8.39 30.35 10.92
N THR A 154 8.84 29.84 12.05
CA THR A 154 9.46 28.50 12.11
C THR A 154 8.48 27.40 11.72
N GLN A 155 7.25 27.45 12.23
CA GLN A 155 6.21 26.50 11.89
C GLN A 155 5.80 26.59 10.40
N ALA A 156 5.68 27.82 9.87
CA ALA A 156 5.38 28.04 8.45
C ALA A 156 6.48 27.47 7.55
N ALA A 157 7.75 27.71 7.86
CA ALA A 157 8.89 27.17 7.11
C ALA A 157 8.96 25.63 7.19
N GLY A 158 8.64 25.05 8.32
CA GLY A 158 8.54 23.59 8.49
C GLY A 158 7.44 22.99 7.61
N LEU A 159 6.26 23.62 7.56
CA LEU A 159 5.15 23.18 6.71
C LEU A 159 5.48 23.33 5.22
N GLU A 160 6.09 24.45 4.80
CA GLU A 160 6.51 24.66 3.42
C GLU A 160 7.51 23.59 2.97
N LYS A 161 8.51 23.28 3.79
CA LYS A 161 9.47 22.20 3.53
C LYS A 161 8.77 20.86 3.36
N LEU A 162 7.85 20.52 4.27
CA LEU A 162 7.07 19.28 4.17
C LEU A 162 6.29 19.22 2.87
N GLN A 163 5.60 20.31 2.48
CA GLN A 163 4.80 20.37 1.25
C GLN A 163 5.65 20.16 -0.01
N VAL A 164 6.84 20.77 -0.07
CA VAL A 164 7.79 20.59 -1.19
C VAL A 164 8.21 19.13 -1.31
N GLU A 165 8.61 18.51 -0.20
CA GLU A 165 9.05 17.11 -0.20
C GLU A 165 7.90 16.13 -0.53
N LEU A 166 6.70 16.37 0.00
CA LEU A 166 5.52 15.57 -0.35
C LEU A 166 5.16 15.69 -1.84
N ALA A 167 5.23 16.91 -2.40
CA ALA A 167 5.02 17.12 -3.82
C ALA A 167 6.04 16.36 -4.65
N ASN A 168 7.31 16.35 -4.24
CA ASN A 168 8.36 15.58 -4.89
C ASN A 168 8.06 14.07 -4.85
N GLN A 169 7.73 13.52 -3.68
CA GLN A 169 7.36 12.10 -3.57
C GLN A 169 6.13 11.76 -4.43
N ARG A 170 5.11 12.60 -4.43
CA ARG A 170 3.93 12.41 -5.26
C ARG A 170 4.26 12.40 -6.76
N MET A 171 5.22 13.20 -7.23
CA MET A 171 5.65 13.18 -8.64
C MET A 171 6.35 11.88 -9.02
N ARG A 172 6.91 11.14 -8.09
CA ARG A 172 7.49 9.82 -8.32
C ARG A 172 6.48 8.80 -8.87
N LYS A 173 5.18 9.08 -8.79
CA LYS A 173 4.15 8.26 -9.46
C LYS A 173 4.43 8.06 -10.96
N TYR A 174 5.18 8.96 -11.60
CA TYR A 174 5.58 8.79 -13.00
C TYR A 174 6.64 7.70 -13.21
N GLU A 175 7.35 7.27 -12.17
CA GLU A 175 8.24 6.09 -12.21
C GLU A 175 7.43 4.82 -12.52
N LEU A 176 6.17 4.76 -12.07
CA LEU A 176 5.24 3.67 -12.39
C LEU A 176 4.92 3.54 -13.88
N LYS A 177 5.19 4.57 -14.70
CA LYS A 177 4.98 4.55 -16.16
C LYS A 177 6.21 4.11 -16.95
N ALA A 178 7.30 3.71 -16.28
CA ALA A 178 8.48 3.20 -16.96
C ALA A 178 8.13 1.93 -17.76
N PRO A 179 8.73 1.74 -18.95
CA PRO A 179 8.48 0.55 -19.77
C PRO A 179 9.01 -0.72 -19.10
N ASN A 180 8.39 -1.84 -19.41
CA ASN A 180 8.83 -3.19 -19.02
C ASN A 180 8.90 -3.47 -17.51
N LEU A 181 8.15 -2.74 -16.69
CA LEU A 181 8.03 -3.04 -15.27
C LEU A 181 7.21 -4.32 -15.06
N THR A 182 7.67 -5.16 -14.16
CA THR A 182 6.89 -6.30 -13.65
C THR A 182 5.86 -5.83 -12.61
N LEU A 183 4.87 -6.66 -12.29
CA LEU A 183 3.90 -6.35 -11.24
C LEU A 183 4.58 -6.13 -9.87
N GLU A 184 5.58 -6.94 -9.56
CA GLU A 184 6.37 -6.82 -8.34
C GLU A 184 7.15 -5.50 -8.27
N GLN A 185 7.74 -5.08 -9.39
CA GLN A 185 8.42 -3.79 -9.48
C GLN A 185 7.46 -2.62 -9.33
N LEU A 186 6.27 -2.67 -9.96
CA LEU A 186 5.23 -1.68 -9.77
C LEU A 186 4.82 -1.56 -8.30
N GLN A 187 4.59 -2.69 -7.63
CA GLN A 187 4.25 -2.73 -6.21
C GLN A 187 5.37 -2.15 -5.35
N SER A 188 6.62 -2.54 -5.59
CA SER A 188 7.78 -2.06 -4.83
C SER A 188 7.97 -0.53 -4.94
N ILE A 189 7.84 0.03 -6.14
CA ILE A 189 7.92 1.48 -6.36
C ILE A 189 6.78 2.19 -5.62
N HIS A 190 5.55 1.69 -5.76
CA HIS A 190 4.39 2.24 -5.09
C HIS A 190 4.59 2.27 -3.56
N ASP A 191 4.94 1.14 -2.96
CA ASP A 191 5.09 0.99 -1.51
C ASP A 191 6.21 1.87 -0.96
N ASP A 192 7.30 2.03 -1.70
CA ASP A 192 8.37 2.96 -1.34
C ASP A 192 7.87 4.41 -1.35
N ILE A 193 7.13 4.84 -2.36
CA ILE A 193 6.56 6.19 -2.43
C ILE A 193 5.65 6.46 -1.22
N ILE A 194 4.73 5.55 -0.91
CA ILE A 194 3.81 5.67 0.23
C ILE A 194 4.59 5.78 1.54
N LYS A 195 5.56 4.88 1.74
CA LYS A 195 6.42 4.88 2.93
C LYS A 195 7.20 6.17 3.11
N GLN A 196 7.75 6.74 2.02
CA GLN A 196 8.47 8.00 2.08
C GLN A 196 7.54 9.17 2.47
N MET A 197 6.31 9.21 1.94
CA MET A 197 5.32 10.22 2.33
C MET A 197 4.95 10.11 3.82
N ASP A 198 4.73 8.90 4.33
CA ASP A 198 4.41 8.67 5.74
C ASP A 198 5.58 9.09 6.64
N SER A 199 6.81 8.76 6.27
CA SER A 199 8.01 9.15 7.01
C SER A 199 8.20 10.67 7.07
N LEU A 200 7.89 11.41 6.00
CA LEU A 200 7.92 12.86 5.98
C LEU A 200 6.89 13.46 6.93
N MET A 201 5.68 12.91 6.94
CA MET A 201 4.61 13.36 7.85
C MET A 201 4.94 13.07 9.31
N GLU A 202 5.47 11.89 9.61
CA GLU A 202 5.91 11.51 10.96
C GLU A 202 7.04 12.43 11.46
N ALA A 203 8.03 12.71 10.62
CA ALA A 203 9.12 13.62 10.96
C ALA A 203 8.62 15.05 11.26
N TYR A 204 7.62 15.53 10.50
CA TYR A 204 7.01 16.84 10.74
C TYR A 204 6.21 16.90 12.05
N GLN A 205 5.54 15.81 12.44
CA GLN A 205 4.77 15.76 13.69
C GLN A 205 5.64 15.67 14.94
N ASN A 206 6.85 15.12 14.82
CA ASN A 206 7.77 14.90 15.93
C ASN A 206 8.84 16.00 16.11
N GLY A 207 8.94 16.94 15.16
CA GLY A 207 9.91 18.05 15.16
C GLY A 207 9.28 19.38 15.54
#